data_4af4233989c8a92ca000b8a8a235eb87
#
_entry.id   4af4233989c8a92ca000b8a8a235eb87
#
_cell.length_a   1.000
_cell.length_b   1.000
_cell.length_c   1.000
_cell.angle_alpha   90.00
_cell.angle_beta   90.00
_cell.angle_gamma   90.00
#
_symmetry.space_group_name_H-M   'P 1'
#
loop_
_entity.id
_entity.type
_entity.pdbx_description
1 polymer ?
#
loop_
_entity_poly.entity_id
_entity_poly.type
_entity_poly.pdbx_seq_one_letter_code
_entity_poly.pdbx_strand_id
1 'polypeptide(L)'
;MLKPWKTLSSDLLVDDQWVTLRADRCEREDGLIIEPYYVWETRDFGHAIPVLADGRIVLVRQYRHATGMFGLEFPGGVLDEGEAPLTGARRELQEECGATGGDWSNIAAFYPNPARQTNRFHCFLGVGVELTESTAFDPNEELELHLLTSAELDQAITDGTFHQASHIAAYLMAKIRCKGVLG
;
A
#
# COMPACT_ATOMS: atom_id res chain seq x y z
N MET A 1 -6.89 -16.90 -28.51
CA MET A 1 -6.35 -15.84 -27.62
C MET A 1 -7.36 -15.63 -26.52
N LEU A 2 -6.95 -15.49 -25.24
CA LEU A 2 -7.88 -15.22 -24.14
C LEU A 2 -8.53 -13.85 -24.32
N LYS A 3 -9.82 -13.75 -24.02
CA LYS A 3 -10.58 -12.48 -24.04
C LYS A 3 -11.10 -12.13 -22.65
N PRO A 4 -11.30 -10.83 -22.37
CA PRO A 4 -11.99 -10.42 -21.17
C PRO A 4 -13.37 -11.05 -21.05
N TRP A 5 -13.79 -11.34 -19.83
CA TRP A 5 -15.16 -11.79 -19.57
C TRP A 5 -16.14 -10.63 -19.73
N LYS A 6 -17.37 -10.95 -20.13
CA LYS A 6 -18.45 -9.98 -20.20
C LYS A 6 -19.20 -9.99 -18.87
N THR A 7 -19.34 -8.84 -18.23
CA THR A 7 -20.25 -8.69 -17.09
C THR A 7 -21.68 -8.62 -17.60
N LEU A 8 -22.54 -9.51 -17.15
CA LEU A 8 -23.95 -9.59 -17.52
C LEU A 8 -24.84 -8.80 -16.57
N SER A 9 -24.55 -8.89 -15.26
CA SER A 9 -25.20 -8.13 -14.19
C SER A 9 -24.24 -7.94 -13.03
N SER A 10 -24.58 -7.00 -12.16
CA SER A 10 -23.80 -6.68 -10.96
C SER A 10 -24.76 -6.30 -9.85
N ASP A 11 -24.72 -7.01 -8.74
CA ASP A 11 -25.56 -6.77 -7.56
C ASP A 11 -24.70 -6.20 -6.45
N LEU A 12 -25.06 -5.03 -5.93
CA LEU A 12 -24.40 -4.39 -4.81
C LEU A 12 -24.87 -5.07 -3.51
N LEU A 13 -23.94 -5.69 -2.77
CA LEU A 13 -24.24 -6.44 -1.54
C LEU A 13 -24.02 -5.62 -0.28
N VAL A 14 -22.96 -4.82 -0.26
CA VAL A 14 -22.61 -3.89 0.82
C VAL A 14 -22.14 -2.60 0.19
N ASP A 15 -22.63 -1.49 0.73
CA ASP A 15 -22.22 -0.15 0.29
C ASP A 15 -22.29 0.80 1.47
N ASP A 16 -21.16 1.01 2.11
CA ASP A 16 -21.00 1.96 3.20
C ASP A 16 -19.68 2.74 3.03
N GLN A 17 -19.37 3.61 3.98
CA GLN A 17 -18.15 4.44 3.90
C GLN A 17 -16.83 3.62 3.92
N TRP A 18 -16.87 2.34 4.33
CA TRP A 18 -15.69 1.50 4.51
C TRP A 18 -15.56 0.41 3.46
N VAL A 19 -16.68 -0.10 2.97
CA VAL A 19 -16.73 -1.27 2.09
C VAL A 19 -17.78 -1.09 0.99
N THR A 20 -17.35 -1.23 -0.24
CA THR A 20 -18.25 -1.46 -1.38
C THR A 20 -17.97 -2.86 -1.93
N LEU A 21 -18.92 -3.78 -1.72
CA LEU A 21 -18.83 -5.17 -2.19
C LEU A 21 -19.96 -5.46 -3.18
N ARG A 22 -19.60 -5.91 -4.38
CA ARG A 22 -20.56 -6.36 -5.38
C ARG A 22 -20.36 -7.82 -5.76
N ALA A 23 -21.43 -8.45 -6.23
CA ALA A 23 -21.45 -9.77 -6.83
C ALA A 23 -21.77 -9.66 -8.33
N ASP A 24 -20.81 -10.00 -9.16
CA ASP A 24 -20.96 -9.96 -10.61
C ASP A 24 -21.39 -11.33 -11.16
N ARG A 25 -22.24 -11.30 -12.18
CA ARG A 25 -22.49 -12.43 -13.06
C ARG A 25 -21.73 -12.23 -14.36
N CYS A 26 -20.78 -13.09 -14.63
CA CYS A 26 -19.85 -12.95 -15.75
C CYS A 26 -20.01 -14.11 -16.75
N GLU A 27 -19.80 -13.82 -18.04
CA GLU A 27 -19.79 -14.80 -19.11
C GLU A 27 -18.41 -14.84 -19.79
N ARG A 28 -17.86 -16.02 -19.90
CA ARG A 28 -16.65 -16.27 -20.68
C ARG A 28 -16.97 -16.39 -22.17
N GLU A 29 -15.94 -16.32 -23.02
CA GLU A 29 -16.10 -16.45 -24.49
C GLU A 29 -16.70 -17.80 -24.91
N ASP A 30 -16.50 -18.86 -24.13
CA ASP A 30 -17.05 -20.20 -24.37
C ASP A 30 -18.48 -20.39 -23.83
N GLY A 31 -19.13 -19.31 -23.35
CA GLY A 31 -20.47 -19.31 -22.80
C GLY A 31 -20.57 -19.77 -21.35
N LEU A 32 -19.44 -20.11 -20.69
CA LEU A 32 -19.46 -20.49 -19.29
C LEU A 32 -19.85 -19.29 -18.42
N ILE A 33 -20.85 -19.50 -17.56
CA ILE A 33 -21.29 -18.50 -16.57
C ILE A 33 -20.54 -18.71 -15.27
N ILE A 34 -20.04 -17.61 -14.72
CA ILE A 34 -19.37 -17.53 -13.43
C ILE A 34 -20.20 -16.61 -12.55
N GLU A 35 -20.78 -17.14 -11.49
CA GLU A 35 -21.72 -16.44 -10.62
C GLU A 35 -21.77 -17.11 -9.24
N PRO A 36 -21.59 -16.38 -8.10
CA PRO A 36 -21.19 -14.97 -8.07
C PRO A 36 -19.67 -14.81 -8.20
N TYR A 37 -19.22 -13.73 -8.85
CA TYR A 37 -17.84 -13.26 -8.80
C TYR A 37 -17.79 -12.03 -7.92
N TYR A 38 -17.25 -12.17 -6.70
CA TYR A 38 -17.19 -11.07 -5.73
C TYR A 38 -16.07 -10.10 -6.06
N VAL A 39 -16.38 -8.81 -6.08
CA VAL A 39 -15.45 -7.71 -6.27
C VAL A 39 -15.59 -6.73 -5.11
N TRP A 40 -14.47 -6.45 -4.46
CA TRP A 40 -14.34 -5.38 -3.49
C TRP A 40 -13.81 -4.13 -4.20
N GLU A 41 -14.67 -3.12 -4.30
CA GLU A 41 -14.29 -1.81 -4.81
C GLU A 41 -13.72 -0.97 -3.69
N THR A 42 -12.54 -0.44 -3.90
CA THR A 42 -11.88 0.43 -2.93
C THR A 42 -11.01 1.44 -3.67
N ARG A 43 -10.68 2.53 -2.98
CA ARG A 43 -9.78 3.58 -3.50
C ARG A 43 -8.34 3.08 -3.54
N ASP A 44 -7.53 3.74 -4.36
CA ASP A 44 -6.10 3.49 -4.43
C ASP A 44 -5.40 3.84 -3.13
N PHE A 45 -4.24 3.24 -2.88
CA PHE A 45 -3.35 3.53 -1.77
C PHE A 45 -2.08 4.23 -2.24
N GLY A 46 -1.60 5.21 -1.46
CA GLY A 46 -0.32 5.88 -1.65
C GLY A 46 0.61 5.59 -0.47
N HIS A 47 1.78 5.00 -0.75
CA HIS A 47 2.77 4.63 0.26
C HIS A 47 4.15 5.20 -0.04
N ALA A 48 4.86 5.55 1.01
CA ALA A 48 6.21 6.08 0.95
C ALA A 48 7.22 5.04 1.47
N ILE A 49 8.37 4.91 0.78
CA ILE A 49 9.60 4.31 1.32
C ILE A 49 10.52 5.47 1.69
N PRO A 50 10.47 5.99 2.92
CA PRO A 50 11.23 7.19 3.29
C PRO A 50 12.60 6.78 3.81
N VAL A 51 13.65 7.34 3.21
CA VAL A 51 15.05 7.12 3.58
C VAL A 51 15.63 8.41 4.12
N LEU A 52 16.11 8.38 5.34
CA LEU A 52 16.79 9.50 6.00
C LEU A 52 18.18 9.74 5.40
N ALA A 53 18.78 10.90 5.71
CA ALA A 53 20.12 11.26 5.24
C ALA A 53 21.19 10.27 5.72
N ASP A 54 20.98 9.57 6.85
CA ASP A 54 21.90 8.54 7.39
C ASP A 54 21.64 7.14 6.80
N GLY A 55 20.70 7.00 5.86
CA GLY A 55 20.38 5.76 5.17
C GLY A 55 19.36 4.85 5.87
N ARG A 56 18.87 5.23 7.05
CA ARG A 56 17.78 4.48 7.72
C ARG A 56 16.44 4.72 7.04
N ILE A 57 15.62 3.69 7.04
CA ILE A 57 14.27 3.67 6.46
C ILE A 57 13.27 3.93 7.59
N VAL A 58 12.32 4.83 7.35
CA VAL A 58 11.24 5.13 8.30
C VAL A 58 10.10 4.15 8.07
N LEU A 59 9.66 3.50 9.14
CA LEU A 59 8.58 2.53 9.17
C LEU A 59 7.63 2.85 10.32
N VAL A 60 6.42 2.35 10.23
CA VAL A 60 5.44 2.34 11.32
C VAL A 60 5.15 0.90 11.73
N ARG A 61 4.91 0.67 13.03
CA ARG A 61 4.39 -0.59 13.53
C ARG A 61 2.93 -0.38 13.91
N GLN A 62 2.04 -1.21 13.36
CA GLN A 62 0.60 -1.09 13.53
C GLN A 62 -0.05 -2.45 13.79
N TYR A 63 -1.14 -2.45 14.58
CA TYR A 63 -2.03 -3.60 14.71
C TYR A 63 -3.02 -3.66 13.56
N ARG A 64 -3.11 -4.82 12.90
CA ARG A 64 -4.09 -5.09 11.84
C ARG A 64 -5.13 -6.10 12.32
N HIS A 65 -6.32 -5.61 12.62
CA HIS A 65 -7.39 -6.41 13.21
C HIS A 65 -7.77 -7.65 12.39
N ALA A 66 -7.80 -7.53 11.06
CA ALA A 66 -8.16 -8.63 10.16
C ALA A 66 -7.21 -9.85 10.27
N THR A 67 -5.95 -9.62 10.58
CA THR A 67 -4.95 -10.69 10.78
C THR A 67 -4.71 -11.02 12.26
N GLY A 68 -5.13 -10.13 13.18
CA GLY A 68 -4.82 -10.21 14.61
C GLY A 68 -3.35 -10.01 14.94
N MET A 69 -2.57 -9.36 14.06
CA MET A 69 -1.12 -9.24 14.17
C MET A 69 -0.66 -7.77 14.18
N PHE A 70 0.46 -7.54 14.88
CA PHE A 70 1.28 -6.35 14.67
C PHE A 70 2.28 -6.61 13.53
N GLY A 71 2.49 -5.63 12.67
CA GLY A 71 3.47 -5.68 11.60
C GLY A 71 4.19 -4.36 11.42
N LEU A 72 5.40 -4.42 10.87
CA LEU A 72 6.09 -3.24 10.34
C LEU A 72 5.56 -2.97 8.93
N GLU A 73 5.32 -1.70 8.64
CA GLU A 73 4.76 -1.23 7.38
C GLU A 73 5.45 0.05 6.92
N PHE A 74 5.41 0.32 5.63
CA PHE A 74 5.73 1.65 5.12
C PHE A 74 4.57 2.59 5.42
N PRO A 75 4.84 3.85 5.80
CA PRO A 75 3.80 4.84 5.99
C PRO A 75 3.00 5.07 4.71
N GLY A 76 1.69 5.26 4.88
CA GLY A 76 0.78 5.50 3.78
C GLY A 76 -0.63 4.98 4.01
N GLY A 77 -1.56 5.44 3.20
CA GLY A 77 -2.98 5.17 3.36
C GLY A 77 -3.79 5.32 2.08
N VAL A 78 -5.08 5.43 2.28
CA VAL A 78 -6.08 5.60 1.21
C VAL A 78 -5.97 7.00 0.62
N LEU A 79 -5.91 7.07 -0.71
CA LEU A 79 -5.91 8.36 -1.41
C LEU A 79 -7.29 9.03 -1.34
N ASP A 80 -7.32 10.33 -1.18
CA ASP A 80 -8.53 11.12 -1.31
C ASP A 80 -9.02 11.17 -2.76
N GLU A 81 -10.29 11.50 -2.95
CA GLU A 81 -10.88 11.58 -4.28
C GLU A 81 -10.18 12.66 -5.11
N GLY A 82 -9.59 12.25 -6.24
CA GLY A 82 -8.83 13.13 -7.13
C GLY A 82 -7.43 13.47 -6.63
N GLU A 83 -6.99 12.92 -5.50
CA GLU A 83 -5.64 13.15 -4.98
C GLU A 83 -4.59 12.45 -5.84
N ALA A 84 -3.52 13.18 -6.19
CA ALA A 84 -2.39 12.58 -6.89
C ALA A 84 -1.64 11.61 -5.94
N PRO A 85 -1.28 10.39 -6.41
CA PRO A 85 -0.72 9.35 -5.52
C PRO A 85 0.54 9.76 -4.73
N LEU A 86 1.43 10.55 -5.33
CA LEU A 86 2.60 11.08 -4.61
C LEU A 86 2.21 12.09 -3.52
N THR A 87 1.19 12.90 -3.78
CA THR A 87 0.69 13.87 -2.79
C THR A 87 0.14 13.14 -1.58
N GLY A 88 -0.70 12.12 -1.79
CA GLY A 88 -1.24 11.29 -0.71
C GLY A 88 -0.16 10.56 0.07
N ALA A 89 0.80 9.93 -0.62
CA ALA A 89 1.92 9.25 0.06
C ALA A 89 2.75 10.20 0.95
N ARG A 90 2.92 11.46 0.54
CA ARG A 90 3.65 12.48 1.33
C ARG A 90 2.80 13.02 2.48
N ARG A 91 1.50 13.18 2.28
CA ARG A 91 0.56 13.60 3.34
C ARG A 91 0.53 12.56 4.45
N GLU A 92 0.33 11.29 4.12
CA GLU A 92 0.34 10.17 5.07
C GLU A 92 1.68 10.07 5.82
N LEU A 93 2.81 10.19 5.11
CA LEU A 93 4.14 10.21 5.73
C LEU A 93 4.27 11.32 6.77
N GLN A 94 3.74 12.50 6.48
CA GLN A 94 3.79 13.62 7.42
C GLN A 94 2.86 13.38 8.62
N GLU A 95 1.65 12.88 8.38
CA GLU A 95 0.63 12.60 9.41
C GLU A 95 1.11 11.50 10.36
N GLU A 96 1.55 10.36 9.82
CA GLU A 96 1.95 9.18 10.59
C GLU A 96 3.35 9.28 11.21
N CYS A 97 4.29 9.92 10.54
CA CYS A 97 5.69 9.92 10.96
C CYS A 97 6.25 11.31 11.30
N GLY A 98 5.52 12.39 11.05
CA GLY A 98 6.04 13.73 11.16
C GLY A 98 7.25 13.97 10.24
N ALA A 99 7.27 13.35 9.06
CA ALA A 99 8.39 13.40 8.14
C ALA A 99 8.07 14.16 6.86
N THR A 100 9.03 14.94 6.36
CA THR A 100 8.87 15.81 5.19
C THR A 100 10.12 15.84 4.32
N GLY A 101 10.07 16.61 3.22
CA GLY A 101 11.22 16.79 2.33
C GLY A 101 11.51 15.59 1.44
N GLY A 102 12.78 15.42 1.10
CA GLY A 102 13.29 14.34 0.27
C GLY A 102 13.10 14.50 -1.24
N ASP A 103 13.96 13.82 -1.99
CA ASP A 103 13.86 13.65 -3.44
C ASP A 103 13.06 12.39 -3.76
N TRP A 104 11.97 12.52 -4.54
CA TRP A 104 10.98 11.47 -4.72
C TRP A 104 11.06 10.80 -6.09
N SER A 105 11.00 9.47 -6.08
CA SER A 105 10.95 8.63 -7.28
C SER A 105 9.75 7.68 -7.23
N ASN A 106 9.03 7.56 -8.35
CA ASN A 106 7.98 6.55 -8.49
C ASN A 106 8.61 5.16 -8.62
N ILE A 107 8.28 4.27 -7.69
CA ILE A 107 8.82 2.90 -7.69
C ILE A 107 7.90 1.95 -8.43
N ALA A 108 6.61 1.94 -8.08
CA ALA A 108 5.67 1.01 -8.68
C ALA A 108 4.22 1.42 -8.43
N ALA A 109 3.35 0.84 -9.25
CA ALA A 109 1.92 0.75 -8.98
C ALA A 109 1.49 -0.69 -9.31
N PHE A 110 0.98 -1.43 -8.32
CA PHE A 110 0.51 -2.79 -8.50
C PHE A 110 -0.90 -2.98 -7.95
N TYR A 111 -1.51 -4.08 -8.35
CA TYR A 111 -2.78 -4.52 -7.79
C TYR A 111 -2.50 -5.42 -6.59
N PRO A 112 -2.91 -5.06 -5.35
CA PRO A 112 -2.67 -5.89 -4.17
C PRO A 112 -3.34 -7.26 -4.27
N ASN A 113 -4.55 -7.28 -4.80
CA ASN A 113 -5.32 -8.51 -5.02
C ASN A 113 -6.19 -8.41 -6.29
N PRO A 114 -5.60 -8.58 -7.50
CA PRO A 114 -6.30 -8.39 -8.77
C PRO A 114 -7.45 -9.39 -9.00
N ALA A 115 -7.54 -10.45 -8.20
CA ALA A 115 -8.64 -11.40 -8.26
C ALA A 115 -9.91 -10.91 -7.56
N ARG A 116 -9.82 -9.88 -6.70
CA ARG A 116 -10.94 -9.45 -5.85
C ARG A 116 -11.07 -7.94 -5.68
N GLN A 117 -9.99 -7.19 -5.86
CA GLN A 117 -9.93 -5.76 -5.58
C GLN A 117 -9.67 -4.94 -6.83
N THR A 118 -10.24 -3.73 -6.88
CA THR A 118 -10.10 -2.83 -8.02
C THR A 118 -8.95 -1.85 -7.90
N ASN A 119 -8.48 -1.60 -6.67
CA ASN A 119 -7.50 -0.57 -6.35
C ASN A 119 -6.06 -0.93 -6.72
N ARG A 120 -5.26 0.12 -6.80
CA ARG A 120 -3.80 0.04 -6.92
C ARG A 120 -3.12 0.45 -5.63
N PHE A 121 -1.95 -0.12 -5.42
CA PHE A 121 -0.98 0.28 -4.42
C PHE A 121 0.13 1.06 -5.13
N HIS A 122 0.18 2.37 -4.93
CA HIS A 122 1.23 3.23 -5.47
C HIS A 122 2.34 3.39 -4.45
N CYS A 123 3.59 3.23 -4.86
CA CYS A 123 4.73 3.33 -3.97
C CYS A 123 5.80 4.25 -4.51
N PHE A 124 6.34 5.10 -3.63
CA PHE A 124 7.35 6.10 -3.92
C PHE A 124 8.53 5.98 -2.96
N LEU A 125 9.75 6.12 -3.49
CA LEU A 125 10.96 6.23 -2.70
C LEU A 125 11.27 7.71 -2.47
N GLY A 126 11.40 8.13 -1.22
CA GLY A 126 11.85 9.46 -0.83
C GLY A 126 13.23 9.37 -0.19
N VAL A 127 14.24 10.02 -0.77
CA VAL A 127 15.62 10.02 -0.26
C VAL A 127 15.96 11.37 0.34
N GLY A 128 16.59 11.37 1.52
CA GLY A 128 16.89 12.60 2.26
C GLY A 128 15.66 13.19 2.94
N VAL A 129 14.74 12.33 3.38
CA VAL A 129 13.58 12.73 4.17
C VAL A 129 14.04 13.17 5.56
N GLU A 130 13.37 14.14 6.14
CA GLU A 130 13.67 14.70 7.46
C GLU A 130 12.50 14.42 8.41
N LEU A 131 12.81 13.92 9.61
CA LEU A 131 11.84 13.82 10.70
C LEU A 131 11.65 15.19 11.34
N THR A 132 10.40 15.62 11.47
CA THR A 132 10.01 16.83 12.21
C THR A 132 9.34 16.39 13.52
N GLU A 133 9.20 17.32 14.48
CA GLU A 133 8.63 16.97 15.80
C GLU A 133 7.09 16.84 15.82
N SER A 134 6.40 17.15 14.72
CA SER A 134 4.94 17.17 14.68
C SER A 134 4.37 15.98 13.90
N THR A 135 3.79 15.04 14.64
CA THR A 135 2.89 14.01 14.08
C THR A 135 1.43 14.45 14.25
N ALA A 136 0.57 14.12 13.31
CA ALA A 136 -0.86 14.41 13.38
C ALA A 136 -1.65 13.12 13.09
N PHE A 137 -1.58 12.17 14.04
CA PHE A 137 -2.27 10.88 13.92
C PHE A 137 -3.78 11.05 13.78
N ASP A 138 -4.41 10.22 12.94
CA ASP A 138 -5.85 10.01 13.03
C ASP A 138 -6.19 9.48 14.45
N PRO A 139 -7.21 9.99 15.12
CA PRO A 139 -7.62 9.50 16.45
C PRO A 139 -7.89 8.00 16.55
N ASN A 140 -8.08 7.32 15.42
CA ASN A 140 -8.31 5.88 15.33
C ASN A 140 -7.04 5.07 15.03
N GLU A 141 -5.88 5.72 14.89
CA GLU A 141 -4.61 5.08 14.57
C GLU A 141 -3.68 5.09 15.77
N GLU A 142 -3.18 3.90 16.09
CA GLU A 142 -2.14 3.69 17.11
C GLU A 142 -0.89 3.15 16.40
N LEU A 143 0.10 4.02 16.22
CA LEU A 143 1.31 3.76 15.45
C LEU A 143 2.56 3.94 16.31
N GLU A 144 3.55 3.07 16.11
CA GLU A 144 4.90 3.21 16.66
C GLU A 144 5.89 3.45 15.53
N LEU A 145 6.69 4.54 15.62
CA LEU A 145 7.74 4.83 14.65
C LEU A 145 8.92 3.88 14.83
N HIS A 146 9.43 3.32 13.74
CA HIS A 146 10.62 2.48 13.69
C HIS A 146 11.58 2.98 12.62
N LEU A 147 12.88 2.90 12.91
CA LEU A 147 13.96 3.26 12.00
C LEU A 147 14.86 2.04 11.80
N LEU A 148 14.89 1.49 10.59
CA LEU A 148 15.70 0.32 10.26
C LEU A 148 16.69 0.66 9.14
N THR A 149 17.86 0.04 9.21
CA THR A 149 18.74 -0.07 8.04
C THR A 149 18.14 -1.03 7.01
N SER A 150 18.62 -0.97 5.77
CA SER A 150 18.22 -1.93 4.73
C SER A 150 18.48 -3.38 5.13
N ALA A 151 19.60 -3.65 5.80
CA ALA A 151 19.94 -5.00 6.28
C ALA A 151 18.98 -5.50 7.38
N GLU A 152 18.57 -4.62 8.31
CA GLU A 152 17.59 -4.97 9.34
C GLU A 152 16.20 -5.19 8.73
N LEU A 153 15.83 -4.42 7.69
CA LEU A 153 14.57 -4.65 6.97
C LEU A 153 14.59 -5.96 6.18
N ASP A 154 15.72 -6.31 5.53
CA ASP A 154 15.90 -7.62 4.89
C ASP A 154 15.73 -8.77 5.90
N GLN A 155 16.24 -8.60 7.12
CA GLN A 155 16.04 -9.56 8.20
C GLN A 155 14.58 -9.62 8.66
N ALA A 156 13.91 -8.47 8.80
CA ALA A 156 12.50 -8.39 9.19
C ALA A 156 11.56 -9.05 8.17
N ILE A 157 11.90 -9.05 6.88
CA ILE A 157 11.21 -9.83 5.85
C ILE A 157 11.42 -11.34 6.09
N THR A 158 12.66 -11.73 6.38
CA THR A 158 13.04 -13.15 6.55
C THR A 158 12.39 -13.78 7.79
N ASP A 159 12.31 -13.05 8.89
CA ASP A 159 11.70 -13.52 10.14
C ASP A 159 10.18 -13.30 10.22
N GLY A 160 9.58 -12.64 9.23
CA GLY A 160 8.15 -12.41 9.12
C GLY A 160 7.62 -11.23 9.95
N THR A 161 8.47 -10.40 10.51
CA THR A 161 8.06 -9.17 11.20
C THR A 161 7.57 -8.11 10.21
N PHE A 162 8.19 -8.04 9.02
CA PHE A 162 7.73 -7.25 7.87
C PHE A 162 7.07 -8.21 6.87
N HIS A 163 5.76 -8.40 6.97
CA HIS A 163 5.05 -9.51 6.32
C HIS A 163 4.00 -9.09 5.28
N GLN A 164 3.71 -7.81 5.12
CA GLN A 164 2.70 -7.37 4.15
C GLN A 164 3.26 -7.45 2.71
N ALA A 165 2.63 -8.29 1.88
CA ALA A 165 3.12 -8.63 0.55
C ALA A 165 3.35 -7.41 -0.37
N SER A 166 2.43 -6.42 -0.34
CA SER A 166 2.57 -5.20 -1.16
C SER A 166 3.78 -4.37 -0.76
N HIS A 167 4.07 -4.29 0.55
CA HIS A 167 5.22 -3.57 1.08
C HIS A 167 6.54 -4.28 0.75
N ILE A 168 6.56 -5.62 0.87
CA ILE A 168 7.72 -6.43 0.44
C ILE A 168 8.00 -6.22 -1.05
N ALA A 169 6.94 -6.29 -1.88
CA ALA A 169 7.08 -6.06 -3.32
C ALA A 169 7.60 -4.65 -3.64
N ALA A 170 7.10 -3.62 -2.96
CA ALA A 170 7.54 -2.24 -3.11
C ALA A 170 9.02 -2.09 -2.75
N TYR A 171 9.44 -2.62 -1.61
CA TYR A 171 10.82 -2.57 -1.15
C TYR A 171 11.78 -3.26 -2.13
N LEU A 172 11.47 -4.49 -2.55
CA LEU A 172 12.29 -5.22 -3.51
C LEU A 172 12.38 -4.51 -4.86
N MET A 173 11.28 -3.90 -5.33
CA MET A 173 11.29 -3.08 -6.53
C MET A 173 12.16 -1.83 -6.38
N ALA A 174 12.15 -1.18 -5.21
CA ALA A 174 13.03 -0.05 -4.92
C ALA A 174 14.50 -0.46 -4.95
N LYS A 175 14.86 -1.60 -4.35
CA LYS A 175 16.23 -2.16 -4.42
C LYS A 175 16.68 -2.43 -5.86
N ILE A 176 15.79 -2.94 -6.72
CA ILE A 176 16.11 -3.22 -8.13
C ILE A 176 16.27 -1.94 -8.94
N ARG A 177 15.37 -0.95 -8.76
CA ARG A 177 15.34 0.27 -9.58
C ARG A 177 16.30 1.35 -9.11
N CYS A 178 16.51 1.46 -7.81
CA CYS A 178 17.31 2.51 -7.18
C CYS A 178 18.57 1.90 -6.52
N LYS A 179 19.37 1.21 -7.34
CA LYS A 179 20.62 0.56 -6.89
C LYS A 179 21.53 1.58 -6.19
N GLY A 180 22.01 1.22 -4.98
CA GLY A 180 22.90 2.04 -4.18
C GLY A 180 22.20 2.97 -3.18
N VAL A 181 20.88 3.02 -3.17
CA VAL A 181 20.10 3.77 -2.15
C VAL A 181 19.74 2.86 -0.97
N LEU A 182 19.34 1.65 -1.25
CA LEU A 182 18.88 0.67 -0.24
C LEU A 182 19.85 -0.52 -0.05
N GLY A 183 21.12 -0.32 -0.32
CA GLY A 183 22.18 -1.32 -0.13
C GLY A 183 22.46 -2.16 -1.37
#